data_0bb3c7a3d33a6d39741093a8e5fe0175
#
_entry.id   0bb3c7a3d33a6d39741093a8e5fe0175
#
_cell.length_a   1.000
_cell.length_b   1.000
_cell.length_c   1.000
_cell.angle_alpha   90.00
_cell.angle_beta   90.00
_cell.angle_gamma   90.00
#
_symmetry.space_group_name_H-M   'P 1'
#
loop_
_entity.id
_entity.type
_entity.pdbx_description
1 polymer ?
#
loop_
_entity_poly.entity_id
_entity_poly.type
_entity_poly.pdbx_seq_one_letter_code
_entity_poly.pdbx_strand_id
1 'polypeptide(L)'
;CALPILDMYDASGELPLWPLSAGETGTMIGYHSTSIIADAYLKGIRGYDAEHALEAMKISAEKNKKGADYYIKEGFIPTNIKKESVSCLLEFAYDDWCIAQMAKALGHMDDYETFIKRSQNFINVFDGSTRFFRGKRQDGNWETPFDPFAIGRSYTEATAWQYRFFTPHDVYGLTQL
;
A
#
# COMPACT_ATOMS: atom_id res chain seq x y z
N CYS A 1 -12.80 -5.92 -15.57
CA CYS A 1 -12.14 -5.99 -14.25
C CYS A 1 -12.53 -4.80 -13.36
N ALA A 2 -12.47 -3.55 -13.83
CA ALA A 2 -12.82 -2.40 -13.00
C ALA A 2 -14.30 -2.34 -12.62
N LEU A 3 -15.23 -2.65 -13.52
CA LEU A 3 -16.67 -2.56 -13.26
C LEU A 3 -17.12 -3.38 -12.04
N PRO A 4 -16.85 -4.70 -11.92
CA PRO A 4 -17.27 -5.44 -10.73
C PRO A 4 -16.64 -4.92 -9.43
N ILE A 5 -15.44 -4.34 -9.48
CA ILE A 5 -14.78 -3.73 -8.32
C ILE A 5 -15.55 -2.46 -7.90
N LEU A 6 -15.97 -1.63 -8.86
CA LEU A 6 -16.77 -0.42 -8.59
C LEU A 6 -18.18 -0.77 -8.13
N ASP A 7 -18.82 -1.79 -8.70
CA ASP A 7 -20.10 -2.29 -8.21
C ASP A 7 -20.05 -2.71 -6.73
N MET A 8 -18.94 -3.34 -6.31
CA MET A 8 -18.71 -3.67 -4.89
C MET A 8 -18.49 -2.44 -4.05
N TYR A 9 -17.75 -1.46 -4.56
CA TYR A 9 -17.55 -0.16 -3.89
C TYR A 9 -18.89 0.56 -3.69
N ASP A 10 -19.71 0.63 -4.72
CA ASP A 10 -21.02 1.30 -4.67
C ASP A 10 -21.96 0.65 -3.65
N ALA A 11 -21.85 -0.67 -3.49
CA ALA A 11 -22.64 -1.43 -2.53
C ALA A 11 -22.15 -1.30 -1.08
N SER A 12 -20.84 -1.13 -0.86
CA SER A 12 -20.21 -1.22 0.48
C SER A 12 -19.59 0.09 0.97
N GLY A 13 -19.28 1.02 0.06
CA GLY A 13 -18.52 2.25 0.34
C GLY A 13 -17.01 2.05 0.51
N GLU A 14 -16.49 0.85 0.21
CA GLU A 14 -15.06 0.54 0.22
C GLU A 14 -14.71 -0.36 -0.99
N LEU A 15 -13.54 -0.13 -1.58
CA LEU A 15 -13.03 -1.04 -2.59
C LEU A 15 -12.74 -2.42 -1.98
N PRO A 16 -13.06 -3.52 -2.70
CA PRO A 16 -12.82 -4.86 -2.17
C PRO A 16 -11.33 -5.13 -2.00
N LEU A 17 -11.00 -5.81 -0.92
CA LEU A 17 -9.65 -6.27 -0.63
C LEU A 17 -9.51 -7.78 -0.90
N TRP A 18 -10.37 -8.58 -0.28
CA TRP A 18 -10.38 -10.04 -0.42
C TRP A 18 -11.82 -10.58 -0.40
N PRO A 19 -12.60 -10.31 -1.46
CA PRO A 19 -13.99 -10.74 -1.49
C PRO A 19 -14.10 -12.25 -1.73
N LEU A 20 -14.96 -12.89 -0.95
CA LEU A 20 -15.39 -14.28 -1.13
C LEU A 20 -16.89 -14.30 -1.43
N SER A 21 -17.44 -15.49 -1.66
CA SER A 21 -18.87 -15.67 -2.00
C SER A 21 -19.83 -15.05 -0.99
N ALA A 22 -19.43 -14.93 0.28
CA ALA A 22 -20.23 -14.36 1.36
C ALA A 22 -19.99 -12.84 1.59
N GLY A 23 -19.13 -12.20 0.79
CA GLY A 23 -18.79 -10.78 0.88
C GLY A 23 -17.32 -10.51 1.16
N GLU A 24 -17.03 -9.24 1.49
CA GLU A 24 -15.67 -8.80 1.81
C GLU A 24 -15.21 -9.36 3.17
N THR A 25 -14.02 -9.96 3.20
CA THR A 25 -13.47 -10.58 4.43
C THR A 25 -12.51 -9.66 5.19
N GLY A 26 -11.96 -8.65 4.53
CA GLY A 26 -10.91 -7.79 5.07
C GLY A 26 -9.60 -8.52 5.39
N THR A 27 -9.46 -9.75 4.92
CA THR A 27 -8.25 -10.56 5.05
C THR A 27 -7.13 -9.96 4.19
N MET A 28 -5.88 -10.21 4.53
CA MET A 28 -4.71 -9.70 3.82
C MET A 28 -4.46 -8.20 3.99
N ILE A 29 -3.36 -7.73 3.46
CA ILE A 29 -2.83 -6.37 3.57
C ILE A 29 -2.96 -5.63 2.23
N GLY A 30 -2.66 -4.32 2.22
CA GLY A 30 -2.81 -3.50 1.02
C GLY A 30 -4.25 -3.09 0.72
N TYR A 31 -4.44 -2.43 -0.41
CA TYR A 31 -5.75 -2.09 -1.01
C TYR A 31 -5.65 -2.22 -2.55
N HIS A 32 -5.25 -3.42 -2.98
CA HIS A 32 -4.77 -3.71 -4.34
C HIS A 32 -5.83 -3.61 -5.44
N SER A 33 -7.11 -3.41 -5.12
CA SER A 33 -8.10 -3.01 -6.12
C SER A 33 -7.66 -1.75 -6.87
N THR A 34 -6.88 -0.87 -6.21
CA THR A 34 -6.30 0.34 -6.82
C THR A 34 -5.36 0.00 -7.97
N SER A 35 -4.51 -1.02 -7.80
CA SER A 35 -3.57 -1.43 -8.85
C SER A 35 -4.29 -1.98 -10.09
N ILE A 36 -5.39 -2.72 -9.90
CA ILE A 36 -6.20 -3.27 -10.99
C ILE A 36 -6.90 -2.15 -11.76
N ILE A 37 -7.45 -1.17 -11.04
CA ILE A 37 -8.14 -0.02 -11.64
C ILE A 37 -7.16 0.84 -12.43
N ALA A 38 -6.02 1.20 -11.81
CA ALA A 38 -4.98 2.02 -12.44
C ALA A 38 -4.40 1.33 -13.68
N ASP A 39 -4.07 0.04 -13.60
CA ASP A 39 -3.55 -0.75 -14.72
C ASP A 39 -4.54 -0.80 -15.89
N ALA A 40 -5.81 -1.03 -15.59
CA ALA A 40 -6.88 -1.01 -16.61
C ALA A 40 -6.97 0.35 -17.30
N TYR A 41 -6.95 1.44 -16.54
CA TYR A 41 -7.01 2.80 -17.08
C TYR A 41 -5.81 3.13 -17.94
N LEU A 42 -4.60 2.87 -17.45
CA LEU A 42 -3.34 3.18 -18.16
C LEU A 42 -3.17 2.35 -19.44
N LYS A 43 -3.75 1.15 -19.49
CA LYS A 43 -3.82 0.31 -20.69
C LYS A 43 -4.92 0.69 -21.68
N GLY A 44 -5.63 1.77 -21.44
CA GLY A 44 -6.65 2.30 -22.37
C GLY A 44 -8.05 1.68 -22.21
N ILE A 45 -8.32 0.92 -21.17
CA ILE A 45 -9.66 0.40 -20.88
C ILE A 45 -10.51 1.54 -20.31
N ARG A 46 -11.64 1.86 -20.96
CA ARG A 46 -12.47 3.05 -20.69
C ARG A 46 -13.96 2.75 -20.46
N GLY A 47 -14.34 1.50 -20.29
CA GLY A 47 -15.73 1.11 -20.13
C GLY A 47 -16.31 1.38 -18.73
N TYR A 48 -15.77 2.33 -17.95
CA TYR A 48 -16.21 2.68 -16.60
C TYR A 48 -15.94 4.16 -16.30
N ASP A 49 -16.57 4.69 -15.26
CA ASP A 49 -16.34 6.06 -14.78
C ASP A 49 -14.99 6.14 -14.06
N ALA A 50 -14.01 6.76 -14.71
CA ALA A 50 -12.65 6.86 -14.20
C ALA A 50 -12.51 7.86 -13.05
N GLU A 51 -13.32 8.93 -13.04
CA GLU A 51 -13.33 9.92 -11.94
C GLU A 51 -13.90 9.29 -10.67
N HIS A 52 -15.02 8.59 -10.78
CA HIS A 52 -15.59 7.82 -9.69
C HIS A 52 -14.64 6.76 -9.16
N ALA A 53 -13.92 6.08 -10.06
CA ALA A 53 -12.91 5.09 -9.69
C ALA A 53 -11.74 5.71 -8.92
N LEU A 54 -11.22 6.88 -9.35
CA LEU A 54 -10.16 7.57 -8.63
C LEU A 54 -10.63 7.99 -7.23
N GLU A 55 -11.84 8.50 -7.09
CA GLU A 55 -12.39 8.85 -5.77
C GLU A 55 -12.53 7.62 -4.86
N ALA A 56 -13.00 6.50 -5.38
CA ALA A 56 -13.07 5.24 -4.64
C ALA A 56 -11.69 4.75 -4.17
N MET A 57 -10.65 4.90 -5.00
CA MET A 57 -9.27 4.56 -4.67
C MET A 57 -8.76 5.43 -3.51
N LYS A 58 -8.96 6.75 -3.57
CA LYS A 58 -8.57 7.72 -2.54
C LYS A 58 -9.25 7.42 -1.20
N ILE A 59 -10.57 7.24 -1.21
CA ILE A 59 -11.34 6.90 -0.02
C ILE A 59 -10.84 5.59 0.62
N SER A 60 -10.55 4.58 -0.19
CA SER A 60 -10.03 3.31 0.31
C SER A 60 -8.65 3.44 0.96
N ALA A 61 -7.78 4.30 0.40
CA ALA A 61 -6.46 4.56 0.96
C ALA A 61 -6.51 5.32 2.30
N GLU A 62 -7.55 6.15 2.53
CA GLU A 62 -7.72 6.94 3.75
C GLU A 62 -8.47 6.17 4.85
N LYS A 63 -9.45 5.34 4.51
CA LYS A 63 -10.24 4.55 5.46
C LYS A 63 -9.50 3.35 6.04
N ASN A 64 -8.29 3.11 5.64
CA ASN A 64 -7.58 1.90 5.97
C ASN A 64 -7.42 1.70 7.48
N LYS A 65 -7.95 0.58 7.97
CA LYS A 65 -7.95 0.20 9.38
C LYS A 65 -6.64 -0.47 9.85
N LYS A 66 -5.67 -0.69 8.95
CA LYS A 66 -4.47 -1.52 9.18
C LYS A 66 -3.22 -0.69 9.53
N GLY A 67 -3.37 0.44 10.18
CA GLY A 67 -2.28 1.34 10.55
C GLY A 67 -2.05 2.45 9.55
N ALA A 68 -3.00 2.69 8.64
CA ALA A 68 -2.91 3.75 7.64
C ALA A 68 -2.85 5.15 8.25
N ASP A 69 -3.48 5.36 9.40
CA ASP A 69 -3.38 6.61 10.16
C ASP A 69 -1.93 6.96 10.52
N TYR A 70 -1.15 5.98 10.97
CA TYR A 70 0.28 6.14 11.22
C TYR A 70 1.07 6.30 9.93
N TYR A 71 0.78 5.49 8.92
CA TYR A 71 1.41 5.58 7.61
C TYR A 71 1.24 6.97 6.98
N ILE A 72 0.05 7.54 7.05
CA ILE A 72 -0.27 8.88 6.51
C ILE A 72 0.40 9.98 7.31
N LYS A 73 0.33 9.92 8.65
CA LYS A 73 0.82 10.97 9.54
C LYS A 73 2.32 10.96 9.73
N GLU A 74 2.89 9.77 9.97
CA GLU A 74 4.26 9.60 10.44
C GLU A 74 5.18 9.03 9.36
N GLY A 75 4.60 8.60 8.24
CA GLY A 75 5.33 7.98 7.14
C GLY A 75 5.78 6.56 7.42
N PHE A 76 5.37 5.96 8.55
CA PHE A 76 5.62 4.55 8.85
C PHE A 76 4.58 4.00 9.84
N ILE A 77 4.48 2.68 9.92
CA ILE A 77 3.57 1.98 10.83
C ILE A 77 4.39 1.40 11.99
N PRO A 78 4.17 1.84 13.24
CA PRO A 78 4.93 1.32 14.38
C PRO A 78 4.66 -0.17 14.63
N THR A 79 5.73 -0.97 14.70
CA THR A 79 5.63 -2.43 14.90
C THR A 79 5.08 -2.83 16.27
N ASN A 80 5.20 -1.96 17.28
CA ASN A 80 4.59 -2.16 18.61
C ASN A 80 3.10 -1.81 18.67
N ILE A 81 2.55 -1.17 17.64
CA ILE A 81 1.12 -0.85 17.49
C ILE A 81 0.44 -1.87 16.59
N LYS A 82 1.09 -2.20 15.47
CA LYS A 82 0.53 -3.09 14.44
C LYS A 82 1.53 -4.18 14.07
N LYS A 83 1.10 -5.45 14.20
CA LYS A 83 1.81 -6.56 13.57
C LYS A 83 1.83 -6.38 12.05
N GLU A 84 2.77 -7.03 11.37
CA GLU A 84 2.89 -6.96 9.91
C GLU A 84 3.13 -5.53 9.37
N SER A 85 3.66 -4.65 10.22
CA SER A 85 3.80 -3.22 9.95
C SER A 85 4.64 -2.91 8.72
N VAL A 86 5.71 -3.68 8.46
CA VAL A 86 6.58 -3.53 7.29
C VAL A 86 5.84 -3.92 6.03
N SER A 87 5.21 -5.09 6.01
CA SER A 87 4.45 -5.56 4.86
C SER A 87 3.31 -4.59 4.51
N CYS A 88 2.51 -4.18 5.52
CA CYS A 88 1.44 -3.20 5.30
C CYS A 88 1.96 -1.90 4.68
N LEU A 89 3.07 -1.37 5.19
CA LEU A 89 3.65 -0.13 4.68
C LEU A 89 4.12 -0.27 3.23
N LEU A 90 4.82 -1.35 2.91
CA LEU A 90 5.35 -1.57 1.56
C LEU A 90 4.24 -1.73 0.53
N GLU A 91 3.18 -2.47 0.88
CA GLU A 91 2.00 -2.64 0.04
C GLU A 91 1.25 -1.32 -0.15
N PHE A 92 1.06 -0.52 0.92
CA PHE A 92 0.45 0.80 0.82
C PHE A 92 1.25 1.76 -0.05
N ALA A 93 2.58 1.72 0.04
CA ALA A 93 3.44 2.55 -0.79
C ALA A 93 3.27 2.24 -2.29
N TYR A 94 3.13 0.97 -2.64
CA TYR A 94 2.83 0.55 -4.00
C TYR A 94 1.41 0.98 -4.44
N ASP A 95 0.42 0.77 -3.60
CA ASP A 95 -0.97 1.15 -3.89
C ASP A 95 -1.11 2.68 -4.07
N ASP A 96 -0.45 3.47 -3.23
CA ASP A 96 -0.40 4.93 -3.36
C ASP A 96 0.27 5.37 -4.68
N TRP A 97 1.32 4.67 -5.10
CA TRP A 97 1.90 4.92 -6.42
C TRP A 97 0.90 4.67 -7.55
N CYS A 98 0.09 3.61 -7.45
CA CYS A 98 -0.95 3.32 -8.43
C CYS A 98 -2.01 4.44 -8.48
N ILE A 99 -2.44 4.95 -7.31
CA ILE A 99 -3.35 6.10 -7.23
C ILE A 99 -2.72 7.33 -7.90
N ALA A 100 -1.46 7.60 -7.58
CA ALA A 100 -0.74 8.73 -8.17
C ALA A 100 -0.68 8.65 -9.70
N GLN A 101 -0.40 7.47 -10.28
CA GLN A 101 -0.35 7.31 -11.74
C GLN A 101 -1.71 7.59 -12.38
N MET A 102 -2.80 7.10 -11.77
CA MET A 102 -4.14 7.35 -12.28
C MET A 102 -4.54 8.81 -12.13
N ALA A 103 -4.27 9.45 -10.99
CA ALA A 103 -4.51 10.87 -10.75
C ALA A 103 -3.79 11.74 -11.79
N LYS A 104 -2.50 11.46 -12.05
CA LYS A 104 -1.72 12.15 -13.10
C LYS A 104 -2.35 11.99 -14.47
N ALA A 105 -2.79 10.78 -14.84
CA ALA A 105 -3.38 10.51 -16.15
C ALA A 105 -4.74 11.18 -16.35
N LEU A 106 -5.46 11.47 -15.25
CA LEU A 106 -6.72 12.23 -15.23
C LEU A 106 -6.52 13.74 -15.09
N GLY A 107 -5.30 14.21 -14.79
CA GLY A 107 -4.98 15.63 -14.61
C GLY A 107 -5.14 16.16 -13.18
N HIS A 108 -5.41 15.31 -12.20
CA HIS A 108 -5.52 15.67 -10.78
C HIS A 108 -4.13 15.79 -10.13
N MET A 109 -3.45 16.90 -10.38
CA MET A 109 -2.04 17.06 -9.99
C MET A 109 -1.83 17.15 -8.48
N ASP A 110 -2.76 17.71 -7.72
CA ASP A 110 -2.67 17.79 -6.25
C ASP A 110 -2.74 16.39 -5.62
N ASP A 111 -3.62 15.54 -6.13
CA ASP A 111 -3.69 14.13 -5.73
C ASP A 111 -2.42 13.38 -6.13
N TYR A 112 -1.93 13.62 -7.37
CA TYR A 112 -0.66 13.04 -7.82
C TYR A 112 0.48 13.37 -6.85
N GLU A 113 0.66 14.64 -6.49
CA GLU A 113 1.74 15.07 -5.59
C GLU A 113 1.61 14.45 -4.20
N THR A 114 0.39 14.35 -3.69
CA THR A 114 0.10 13.73 -2.39
C THR A 114 0.49 12.26 -2.38
N PHE A 115 -0.03 11.49 -3.33
CA PHE A 115 0.15 10.05 -3.34
C PHE A 115 1.54 9.61 -3.82
N ILE A 116 2.17 10.34 -4.75
CA ILE A 116 3.55 10.04 -5.16
C ILE A 116 4.55 10.29 -4.02
N LYS A 117 4.31 11.29 -3.17
CA LYS A 117 5.12 11.52 -1.98
C LYS A 117 4.94 10.39 -0.97
N ARG A 118 3.70 9.96 -0.71
CA ARG A 118 3.40 8.85 0.21
C ARG A 118 3.98 7.53 -0.26
N SER A 119 4.03 7.29 -1.56
CA SER A 119 4.62 6.09 -2.14
C SER A 119 6.12 5.91 -1.81
N GLN A 120 6.81 6.97 -1.39
CA GLN A 120 8.21 6.92 -0.97
C GLN A 120 8.40 6.54 0.51
N ASN A 121 7.33 6.31 1.25
CA ASN A 121 7.39 5.98 2.68
C ASN A 121 8.15 4.67 2.98
N PHE A 122 8.37 3.81 1.99
CA PHE A 122 9.20 2.60 2.16
C PHE A 122 10.61 2.91 2.65
N ILE A 123 11.16 4.09 2.34
CA ILE A 123 12.50 4.53 2.77
C ILE A 123 12.57 4.61 4.31
N ASN A 124 11.46 4.98 4.96
CA ASN A 124 11.42 5.19 6.42
C ASN A 124 11.59 3.90 7.25
N VAL A 125 11.42 2.74 6.63
CA VAL A 125 11.59 1.43 7.29
C VAL A 125 12.76 0.63 6.71
N PHE A 126 13.57 1.23 5.85
CA PHE A 126 14.82 0.62 5.40
C PHE A 126 15.93 0.85 6.41
N ASP A 127 16.45 -0.22 6.98
CA ASP A 127 17.59 -0.19 7.90
C ASP A 127 18.90 -0.40 7.13
N GLY A 128 19.62 0.68 6.84
CA GLY A 128 20.88 0.65 6.11
C GLY A 128 21.97 -0.20 6.78
N SER A 129 21.90 -0.42 8.10
CA SER A 129 22.89 -1.25 8.80
C SER A 129 22.72 -2.75 8.54
N THR A 130 21.48 -3.19 8.36
CA THR A 130 21.12 -4.58 8.05
C THR A 130 20.84 -4.79 6.57
N ARG A 131 20.52 -3.70 5.84
CA ARG A 131 20.09 -3.67 4.43
C ARG A 131 18.79 -4.44 4.20
N PHE A 132 17.86 -4.33 5.16
CA PHE A 132 16.51 -4.87 5.08
C PHE A 132 15.47 -3.80 5.43
N PHE A 133 14.27 -3.97 4.92
CA PHE A 133 13.11 -3.32 5.50
C PHE A 133 12.85 -3.96 6.86
N ARG A 134 12.80 -3.16 7.91
CA ARG A 134 12.78 -3.64 9.30
C ARG A 134 11.69 -2.94 10.10
N GLY A 135 11.09 -3.66 11.04
CA GLY A 135 10.11 -3.09 11.96
C GLY A 135 10.70 -1.93 12.76
N LYS A 136 9.97 -0.81 12.78
CA LYS A 136 10.34 0.40 13.52
C LYS A 136 9.28 0.65 14.59
N ARG A 137 9.70 0.93 15.80
CA ARG A 137 8.83 1.23 16.94
C ARG A 137 8.40 2.69 16.90
N GLN A 138 7.33 3.03 17.62
CA GLN A 138 6.83 4.40 17.70
C GLN A 138 7.85 5.41 18.25
N ASP A 139 8.78 4.95 19.10
CA ASP A 139 9.88 5.77 19.60
C ASP A 139 11.02 6.00 18.58
N GLY A 140 10.87 5.50 17.36
CA GLY A 140 11.85 5.60 16.27
C GLY A 140 12.94 4.53 16.29
N ASN A 141 13.00 3.69 17.32
CA ASN A 141 13.99 2.62 17.41
C ASN A 141 13.61 1.42 16.54
N TRP A 142 14.62 0.72 16.03
CA TRP A 142 14.41 -0.52 15.30
C TRP A 142 13.93 -1.64 16.24
N GLU A 143 13.03 -2.51 15.75
CA GLU A 143 12.62 -3.69 16.48
C GLU A 143 13.81 -4.63 16.71
N THR A 144 13.94 -5.11 17.96
CA THR A 144 14.99 -6.05 18.36
C THR A 144 14.40 -7.20 19.17
N PRO A 145 14.97 -8.43 19.08
CA PRO A 145 16.02 -8.85 18.14
C PRO A 145 15.53 -8.90 16.70
N PHE A 146 16.42 -8.72 15.72
CA PHE A 146 16.13 -8.86 14.29
C PHE A 146 16.73 -10.15 13.74
N ASP A 147 15.87 -11.01 13.22
CA ASP A 147 16.23 -12.21 12.47
C ASP A 147 15.58 -12.15 11.09
N PRO A 148 16.36 -12.01 9.99
CA PRO A 148 15.80 -11.90 8.65
C PRO A 148 15.14 -13.19 8.13
N PHE A 149 15.30 -14.32 8.82
CA PHE A 149 14.68 -15.60 8.47
C PHE A 149 13.41 -15.88 9.29
N ALA A 150 13.13 -15.09 10.32
CA ALA A 150 11.92 -15.27 11.12
C ALA A 150 10.66 -14.97 10.29
N ILE A 151 9.71 -15.90 10.32
CA ILE A 151 8.40 -15.73 9.67
C ILE A 151 7.48 -14.92 10.58
N GLY A 152 6.70 -14.02 9.96
CA GLY A 152 5.70 -13.20 10.65
C GLY A 152 6.31 -11.98 11.33
N ARG A 153 5.80 -11.61 12.55
CA ARG A 153 6.12 -10.36 13.25
C ARG A 153 5.74 -9.14 12.40
N SER A 154 6.75 -8.49 11.79
CA SER A 154 6.56 -7.31 10.94
C SER A 154 6.22 -7.67 9.48
N TYR A 155 6.16 -8.96 9.13
CA TYR A 155 5.92 -9.44 7.77
C TYR A 155 4.71 -10.37 7.71
N THR A 156 3.86 -10.18 6.71
CA THR A 156 2.69 -11.01 6.47
C THR A 156 3.11 -12.29 5.77
N GLU A 157 2.92 -13.44 6.45
CA GLU A 157 3.17 -14.79 5.90
C GLU A 157 4.56 -14.98 5.25
N ALA A 158 5.53 -14.15 5.66
CA ALA A 158 6.82 -14.04 4.98
C ALA A 158 7.95 -13.71 5.97
N THR A 159 9.15 -13.63 5.42
CA THR A 159 10.39 -13.21 6.09
C THR A 159 10.88 -11.87 5.55
N ALA A 160 11.87 -11.27 6.22
CA ALA A 160 12.52 -10.06 5.71
C ALA A 160 13.16 -10.26 4.33
N TRP A 161 13.65 -11.46 4.02
CA TRP A 161 14.23 -11.78 2.72
C TRP A 161 13.23 -11.69 1.57
N GLN A 162 12.00 -12.13 1.78
CA GLN A 162 10.95 -12.08 0.76
C GLN A 162 10.52 -10.66 0.46
N TYR A 163 10.42 -9.80 1.51
CA TYR A 163 10.05 -8.40 1.35
C TYR A 163 11.22 -7.48 0.98
N ARG A 164 12.47 -7.94 1.04
CA ARG A 164 13.66 -7.11 0.80
C ARG A 164 13.63 -6.33 -0.51
N PHE A 165 13.01 -6.89 -1.52
CA PHE A 165 12.95 -6.31 -2.87
C PHE A 165 11.54 -5.84 -3.26
N PHE A 166 10.63 -5.75 -2.28
CA PHE A 166 9.25 -5.38 -2.55
C PHE A 166 9.07 -3.86 -2.60
N THR A 167 9.55 -3.25 -3.69
CA THR A 167 9.27 -1.88 -4.10
C THR A 167 9.08 -1.85 -5.61
N PRO A 168 8.03 -2.52 -6.15
CA PRO A 168 7.87 -2.71 -7.59
C PRO A 168 7.69 -1.39 -8.34
N HIS A 169 7.27 -0.33 -7.65
CA HIS A 169 7.05 1.00 -8.19
C HIS A 169 8.33 1.85 -8.26
N ASP A 170 9.37 1.52 -7.51
CA ASP A 170 10.63 2.29 -7.48
C ASP A 170 11.86 1.38 -7.29
N VAL A 171 12.09 0.53 -8.26
CA VAL A 171 13.27 -0.36 -8.28
C VAL A 171 14.57 0.43 -8.28
N TYR A 172 14.60 1.58 -8.97
CA TYR A 172 15.78 2.43 -8.99
C TYR A 172 16.05 3.02 -7.59
N GLY A 173 15.04 3.61 -6.95
CA GLY A 173 15.18 4.13 -5.58
C GLY A 173 15.67 3.06 -4.60
N LEU A 174 15.15 1.84 -4.68
CA LEU A 174 15.63 0.72 -3.86
C LEU A 174 17.12 0.44 -4.05
N THR A 175 17.65 0.56 -5.27
CA THR A 175 19.08 0.30 -5.54
C THR A 175 20.00 1.39 -5.00
N GLN A 176 19.47 2.55 -4.60
CA GLN A 176 20.23 3.64 -4.01
C GLN A 176 20.28 3.55 -2.47
N LEU A 177 19.48 2.70 -1.83
CA LEU A 177 19.49 2.44 -0.39
C LEU A 177 20.55 1.41 0.00
#